data_9372e43068a9b2a20966aa1285eb0097
#
_entry.id   9372e43068a9b2a20966aa1285eb0097
#
_cell.length_a   1.000
_cell.length_b   1.000
_cell.length_c   1.000
_cell.angle_alpha   90.00
_cell.angle_beta   90.00
_cell.angle_gamma   90.00
#
_symmetry.space_group_name_H-M   'P 1'
#
loop_
_entity.id
_entity.type
_entity.pdbx_description
1 polymer ?
#
loop_
_entity_poly.entity_id
_entity_poly.type
_entity_poly.pdbx_seq_one_letter_code
_entity_poly.pdbx_strand_id
1 'polypeptide(L)'
;MIYPLSIRSFFCSRVITAVLLALLFTGCSENSAPDTETQNREITMNELAERYVKLTLAVGQHHDYYIDAYYGPEAWREQDKQPLGELLQLGENLHADLAKIDATNHEKSRHEFLTIQTESVLFFIKHLQGEQFSFDEESKALYDAISPTIDESEFDQALAELDDLLPGDGPLNQRMAVFSKQFEIPKDKLDTVFRAAIKESRQRTRQFIDLPTQENFTLEYVTDKVWSGYNWYKGNSFSLIQMNTDFPITIDRAIDLASHEGYPGHHVFNSLMEKHLVNANGWIEYSVYPLFSPMSLLAEGSANYGIDVAFPEHERIAFEKEVLFPLAGLDSSKVDLYYAVQAVRSKLSYIDNVVAKRYLDGQIDKQTAQQMLMKYALSSEQKALQRIGFIEQNRAYVINYNLGQDIVRDYVEQLSKGNAEKRWQVFSELLAYPKTASMMRH
;
A
#
# COMPACT_ATOMS: atom_id res chain seq x y z
N MET A 1 6.71 57.00 -6.02
CA MET A 1 7.55 57.81 -6.96
C MET A 1 7.76 56.93 -8.16
N ILE A 2 6.91 57.06 -9.17
CA ILE A 2 7.12 57.88 -10.41
C ILE A 2 8.16 57.19 -11.29
N TYR A 3 7.68 56.40 -12.22
CA TYR A 3 7.43 56.48 -13.66
C TYR A 3 8.69 56.38 -14.59
N PRO A 4 8.46 56.22 -15.86
CA PRO A 4 8.89 55.15 -16.77
C PRO A 4 9.64 55.70 -17.99
N LEU A 5 9.98 54.85 -18.99
CA LEU A 5 10.25 55.25 -20.39
C LEU A 5 10.47 53.96 -21.22
N SER A 6 9.68 53.54 -22.18
CA SER A 6 9.18 54.11 -23.45
C SER A 6 10.16 54.06 -24.62
N ILE A 7 9.74 53.31 -25.69
CA ILE A 7 9.82 53.58 -27.17
C ILE A 7 11.16 53.20 -27.86
N ARG A 8 11.20 52.39 -28.94
CA ARG A 8 10.68 52.64 -30.31
C ARG A 8 10.90 51.46 -31.26
N SER A 9 9.90 51.28 -32.08
CA SER A 9 9.83 50.52 -33.31
C SER A 9 10.83 50.95 -34.40
N PHE A 10 11.18 49.97 -35.29
CA PHE A 10 11.58 50.27 -36.66
C PHE A 10 10.95 49.29 -37.64
N PHE A 11 10.09 49.84 -38.50
CA PHE A 11 9.60 49.26 -39.75
C PHE A 11 10.72 49.24 -40.78
N CYS A 12 10.82 48.21 -41.60
CA CYS A 12 11.35 48.33 -42.94
C CYS A 12 10.69 47.32 -43.86
N SER A 13 9.89 47.93 -44.74
CA SER A 13 9.22 47.34 -45.88
C SER A 13 10.20 47.17 -47.05
N ARG A 14 10.17 46.04 -47.76
CA ARG A 14 10.55 46.01 -49.19
C ARG A 14 9.67 45.00 -49.94
N VAL A 15 8.95 45.55 -50.86
CA VAL A 15 8.23 45.00 -52.02
C VAL A 15 9.23 44.59 -53.09
N ILE A 16 9.09 43.47 -53.77
CA ILE A 16 9.52 43.20 -55.14
C ILE A 16 8.69 42.02 -55.70
N THR A 17 7.73 42.30 -56.51
CA THR A 17 7.50 41.97 -57.90
C THR A 17 7.41 40.53 -58.37
N ALA A 18 6.25 40.17 -58.88
CA ALA A 18 5.87 38.95 -59.57
C ALA A 18 6.56 38.78 -60.94
N VAL A 19 6.86 37.60 -61.34
CA VAL A 19 6.98 37.15 -62.71
C VAL A 19 6.19 35.85 -62.90
N LEU A 20 5.13 35.95 -63.71
CA LEU A 20 4.39 34.80 -64.26
C LEU A 20 5.22 34.14 -65.37
N LEU A 21 5.36 32.84 -65.29
CA LEU A 21 5.66 32.01 -66.45
C LEU A 21 4.70 30.82 -66.48
N ALA A 22 3.73 30.90 -67.39
CA ALA A 22 2.83 29.79 -67.70
C ALA A 22 3.53 28.80 -68.62
N LEU A 23 3.65 27.55 -68.23
CA LEU A 23 3.95 26.43 -69.12
C LEU A 23 2.85 25.39 -68.97
N LEU A 24 2.09 25.25 -70.05
CA LEU A 24 1.11 24.20 -70.27
C LEU A 24 1.84 22.85 -70.49
N PHE A 25 1.59 21.91 -69.58
CA PHE A 25 1.83 20.47 -69.87
C PHE A 25 0.54 19.69 -69.59
N THR A 26 -0.07 19.24 -70.67
CA THR A 26 -1.08 18.19 -70.67
C THR A 26 -0.38 16.85 -70.31
N GLY A 27 -0.80 16.29 -69.21
CA GLY A 27 -0.34 14.95 -68.78
C GLY A 27 -1.47 14.23 -68.08
N CYS A 28 -1.75 13.05 -68.54
CA CYS A 28 -2.81 12.11 -68.20
C CYS A 28 -3.14 12.00 -66.71
N SER A 29 -4.45 12.04 -66.43
CA SER A 29 -5.06 11.68 -65.16
C SER A 29 -4.92 10.15 -64.98
N GLU A 30 -4.00 9.71 -64.13
CA GLU A 30 -4.13 8.45 -63.45
C GLU A 30 -4.84 8.71 -62.12
N ASN A 31 -6.04 8.16 -62.00
CA ASN A 31 -6.79 8.08 -60.78
C ASN A 31 -6.04 7.13 -59.79
N SER A 32 -5.13 7.68 -59.03
CA SER A 32 -4.64 6.98 -57.82
C SER A 32 -5.73 7.17 -56.75
N ALA A 33 -6.42 6.09 -56.47
CA ALA A 33 -7.23 6.00 -55.24
C ALA A 33 -6.33 6.32 -54.03
N PRO A 34 -6.84 7.03 -53.00
CA PRO A 34 -6.07 7.19 -51.78
C PRO A 34 -5.85 5.78 -51.17
N ASP A 35 -4.61 5.33 -51.18
CA ASP A 35 -4.18 4.21 -50.32
C ASP A 35 -4.49 4.60 -48.88
N THR A 36 -5.64 4.15 -48.41
CA THR A 36 -5.93 4.04 -46.98
C THR A 36 -5.10 2.90 -46.45
N GLU A 37 -3.77 3.06 -46.38
CA GLU A 37 -2.98 2.32 -45.41
C GLU A 37 -3.47 2.76 -44.02
N THR A 38 -4.47 2.05 -43.53
CA THR A 38 -4.69 1.95 -42.10
C THR A 38 -3.44 1.24 -41.58
N GLN A 39 -2.39 2.00 -41.24
CA GLN A 39 -1.28 1.51 -40.48
C GLN A 39 -1.93 0.90 -39.22
N ASN A 40 -1.89 -0.40 -39.14
CA ASN A 40 -2.22 -1.16 -37.93
C ASN A 40 -1.13 -0.78 -36.92
N ARG A 41 -1.30 0.38 -36.24
CA ARG A 41 -0.37 0.86 -35.23
C ARG A 41 -0.41 -0.15 -34.08
N GLU A 42 0.69 -0.85 -33.88
CA GLU A 42 0.87 -1.80 -32.80
C GLU A 42 0.75 -1.02 -31.46
N ILE A 43 -0.19 -1.43 -30.62
CA ILE A 43 -0.41 -0.81 -29.30
C ILE A 43 0.78 -1.14 -28.41
N THR A 44 1.36 -0.15 -27.79
CA THR A 44 2.52 -0.30 -26.90
C THR A 44 2.10 -0.50 -25.43
N MET A 45 2.99 -1.13 -24.63
CA MET A 45 2.79 -1.24 -23.18
C MET A 45 2.60 0.12 -22.49
N ASN A 46 3.28 1.16 -22.96
CA ASN A 46 3.13 2.50 -22.37
C ASN A 46 1.75 3.11 -22.64
N GLU A 47 1.16 2.88 -23.81
CA GLU A 47 -0.22 3.32 -24.12
C GLU A 47 -1.24 2.57 -23.25
N LEU A 48 -1.02 1.27 -22.99
CA LEU A 48 -1.88 0.48 -22.10
C LEU A 48 -1.73 0.93 -20.64
N ALA A 49 -0.51 1.23 -20.20
CA ALA A 49 -0.24 1.78 -18.88
C ALA A 49 -0.92 3.15 -18.67
N GLU A 50 -0.88 4.04 -19.66
CA GLU A 50 -1.62 5.32 -19.61
C GLU A 50 -3.13 5.10 -19.47
N ARG A 51 -3.69 4.17 -20.26
CA ARG A 51 -5.13 3.84 -20.18
C ARG A 51 -5.49 3.28 -18.82
N TYR A 52 -4.65 2.42 -18.24
CA TYR A 52 -4.84 1.90 -16.88
C TYR A 52 -4.86 3.01 -15.84
N VAL A 53 -3.89 3.93 -15.85
CA VAL A 53 -3.85 5.05 -14.90
C VAL A 53 -5.10 5.91 -15.00
N LYS A 54 -5.50 6.29 -16.21
CA LYS A 54 -6.70 7.12 -16.44
C LYS A 54 -7.98 6.41 -15.98
N LEU A 55 -8.12 5.12 -16.29
CA LEU A 55 -9.25 4.31 -15.82
C LEU A 55 -9.29 4.24 -14.29
N THR A 56 -8.15 3.98 -13.66
CA THR A 56 -8.04 3.88 -12.20
C THR A 56 -8.42 5.19 -11.51
N LEU A 57 -7.94 6.33 -12.03
CA LEU A 57 -8.29 7.66 -11.54
C LEU A 57 -9.80 7.97 -11.70
N ALA A 58 -10.39 7.59 -12.84
CA ALA A 58 -11.82 7.78 -13.09
C ALA A 58 -12.69 6.93 -12.14
N VAL A 59 -12.27 5.68 -11.86
CA VAL A 59 -12.92 4.82 -10.85
C VAL A 59 -12.82 5.44 -9.47
N GLY A 60 -11.70 6.08 -9.14
CA GLY A 60 -11.50 6.79 -7.87
C GLY A 60 -12.52 7.89 -7.60
N GLN A 61 -13.17 8.46 -8.61
CA GLN A 61 -14.26 9.44 -8.43
C GLN A 61 -15.57 8.83 -7.89
N HIS A 62 -15.66 7.49 -7.85
CA HIS A 62 -16.82 6.77 -7.32
C HIS A 62 -16.62 6.27 -5.88
N HIS A 63 -15.39 6.39 -5.32
CA HIS A 63 -15.08 5.95 -3.96
C HIS A 63 -13.92 6.77 -3.37
N ASP A 64 -14.19 7.53 -2.32
CA ASP A 64 -13.27 8.54 -1.74
C ASP A 64 -11.92 7.97 -1.27
N TYR A 65 -11.87 6.70 -0.90
CA TYR A 65 -10.66 6.02 -0.41
C TYR A 65 -10.01 5.11 -1.46
N TYR A 66 -10.47 5.13 -2.73
CA TYR A 66 -9.94 4.21 -3.73
C TYR A 66 -8.51 4.55 -4.16
N ILE A 67 -8.19 5.83 -4.30
CA ILE A 67 -6.84 6.28 -4.67
C ILE A 67 -6.08 6.68 -3.41
N ASP A 68 -5.13 5.84 -2.99
CA ASP A 68 -4.27 6.10 -1.84
C ASP A 68 -3.18 7.13 -2.18
N ALA A 69 -2.49 6.96 -3.31
CA ALA A 69 -1.48 7.89 -3.80
C ALA A 69 -1.56 8.06 -5.31
N TYR A 70 -1.28 9.27 -5.77
CA TYR A 70 -1.08 9.58 -7.17
C TYR A 70 -0.09 10.73 -7.33
N TYR A 71 1.00 10.46 -8.04
CA TYR A 71 2.06 11.42 -8.34
C TYR A 71 2.45 11.43 -9.83
N GLY A 72 1.53 10.96 -10.71
CA GLY A 72 1.63 11.07 -12.17
C GLY A 72 1.16 12.42 -12.71
N PRO A 73 0.98 12.56 -14.05
CA PRO A 73 0.55 13.79 -14.68
C PRO A 73 -0.80 14.27 -14.18
N GLU A 74 -0.86 15.46 -13.58
CA GLU A 74 -2.11 16.02 -13.03
C GLU A 74 -3.20 16.19 -14.10
N ALA A 75 -2.82 16.42 -15.34
CA ALA A 75 -3.75 16.52 -16.47
C ALA A 75 -4.55 15.23 -16.75
N TRP A 76 -4.16 14.10 -16.16
CA TRP A 76 -4.87 12.83 -16.31
C TRP A 76 -5.99 12.63 -15.29
N ARG A 77 -6.10 13.48 -14.29
CA ARG A 77 -7.27 13.50 -13.40
C ARG A 77 -8.45 14.02 -14.18
N GLU A 78 -9.41 13.14 -14.45
CA GLU A 78 -10.66 13.54 -15.10
C GLU A 78 -11.43 14.50 -14.19
N GLN A 79 -12.06 15.48 -14.82
CA GLN A 79 -12.87 16.48 -14.11
C GLN A 79 -14.33 16.07 -14.01
N ASP A 80 -14.83 15.34 -15.00
CA ASP A 80 -16.21 14.86 -15.04
C ASP A 80 -16.28 13.39 -14.66
N LYS A 81 -17.20 13.05 -13.76
CA LYS A 81 -17.45 11.70 -13.31
C LYS A 81 -18.12 10.87 -14.40
N GLN A 82 -17.41 9.87 -14.92
CA GLN A 82 -17.91 8.98 -15.97
C GLN A 82 -18.83 7.89 -15.38
N PRO A 83 -19.86 7.41 -16.11
CA PRO A 83 -20.72 6.30 -15.69
C PRO A 83 -19.92 5.00 -15.50
N LEU A 84 -20.23 4.24 -14.46
CA LEU A 84 -19.55 2.95 -14.17
C LEU A 84 -19.65 1.95 -15.33
N GLY A 85 -20.73 1.94 -16.09
CA GLY A 85 -20.87 1.08 -17.28
C GLY A 85 -19.88 1.40 -18.39
N GLU A 86 -19.57 2.68 -18.60
CA GLU A 86 -18.56 3.13 -19.57
C GLU A 86 -17.14 2.78 -19.06
N LEU A 87 -16.87 2.97 -17.75
CA LEU A 87 -15.60 2.58 -17.15
C LEU A 87 -15.36 1.07 -17.22
N LEU A 88 -16.41 0.27 -17.02
CA LEU A 88 -16.34 -1.19 -17.19
C LEU A 88 -15.92 -1.55 -18.61
N GLN A 89 -16.55 -0.96 -19.61
CA GLN A 89 -16.22 -1.23 -21.03
C GLN A 89 -14.80 -0.79 -21.38
N LEU A 90 -14.33 0.35 -20.84
CA LEU A 90 -12.95 0.80 -21.03
C LEU A 90 -11.95 -0.18 -20.41
N GLY A 91 -12.25 -0.71 -19.22
CA GLY A 91 -11.43 -1.73 -18.56
C GLY A 91 -11.41 -3.06 -19.32
N GLU A 92 -12.57 -3.54 -19.81
CA GLU A 92 -12.63 -4.75 -20.62
C GLU A 92 -11.84 -4.63 -21.92
N ASN A 93 -11.91 -3.46 -22.59
CA ASN A 93 -11.11 -3.18 -23.77
C ASN A 93 -9.61 -3.15 -23.45
N LEU A 94 -9.23 -2.55 -22.32
CA LEU A 94 -7.84 -2.54 -21.86
C LEU A 94 -7.34 -3.97 -21.59
N HIS A 95 -8.10 -4.77 -20.89
CA HIS A 95 -7.75 -6.16 -20.60
C HIS A 95 -7.61 -7.00 -21.87
N ALA A 96 -8.54 -6.84 -22.83
CA ALA A 96 -8.48 -7.51 -24.12
C ALA A 96 -7.27 -7.10 -24.96
N ASP A 97 -6.82 -5.83 -24.86
CA ASP A 97 -5.64 -5.35 -25.58
C ASP A 97 -4.34 -5.82 -24.90
N LEU A 98 -4.30 -5.88 -23.56
CA LEU A 98 -3.19 -6.51 -22.82
C LEU A 98 -2.99 -7.96 -23.25
N ALA A 99 -4.06 -8.73 -23.41
CA ALA A 99 -3.99 -10.13 -23.85
C ALA A 99 -3.40 -10.33 -25.27
N LYS A 100 -3.29 -9.28 -26.09
CA LYS A 100 -2.70 -9.32 -27.44
C LYS A 100 -1.21 -9.02 -27.45
N ILE A 101 -0.66 -8.50 -26.34
CA ILE A 101 0.75 -8.14 -26.24
C ILE A 101 1.59 -9.39 -26.03
N ASP A 102 2.54 -9.64 -26.93
CA ASP A 102 3.62 -10.62 -26.71
C ASP A 102 4.76 -9.92 -25.98
N ALA A 103 4.66 -9.91 -24.65
CA ALA A 103 5.63 -9.21 -23.82
C ALA A 103 7.02 -9.85 -23.92
N THR A 104 8.03 -9.04 -24.24
CA THR A 104 9.43 -9.44 -24.20
C THR A 104 9.84 -9.86 -22.78
N ASN A 105 10.92 -10.65 -22.66
CA ASN A 105 11.41 -11.08 -21.34
C ASN A 105 11.62 -9.92 -20.34
N HIS A 106 11.99 -8.74 -20.84
CA HIS A 106 12.21 -7.54 -20.01
C HIS A 106 10.89 -6.95 -19.49
N GLU A 107 9.80 -7.06 -20.24
CA GLU A 107 8.50 -6.48 -19.88
C GLU A 107 7.51 -7.51 -19.31
N LYS A 108 7.89 -8.78 -19.28
CA LYS A 108 6.98 -9.86 -18.86
C LYS A 108 6.38 -9.62 -17.48
N SER A 109 7.20 -9.29 -16.48
CA SER A 109 6.71 -9.03 -15.13
C SER A 109 5.84 -7.77 -15.07
N ARG A 110 6.17 -6.73 -15.86
CA ARG A 110 5.36 -5.52 -16.00
C ARG A 110 4.00 -5.82 -16.60
N HIS A 111 3.97 -6.60 -17.68
CA HIS A 111 2.75 -7.01 -18.36
C HIS A 111 1.84 -7.83 -17.43
N GLU A 112 2.41 -8.84 -16.74
CA GLU A 112 1.70 -9.67 -15.78
C GLU A 112 1.11 -8.83 -14.65
N PHE A 113 1.91 -7.94 -14.07
CA PHE A 113 1.45 -7.02 -13.02
C PHE A 113 0.29 -6.13 -13.52
N LEU A 114 0.44 -5.48 -14.68
CA LEU A 114 -0.59 -4.60 -15.23
C LEU A 114 -1.89 -5.35 -15.57
N THR A 115 -1.78 -6.60 -16.03
CA THR A 115 -2.94 -7.46 -16.29
C THR A 115 -3.73 -7.73 -15.01
N ILE A 116 -3.05 -8.20 -13.95
CA ILE A 116 -3.68 -8.50 -12.66
C ILE A 116 -4.27 -7.23 -12.02
N GLN A 117 -3.58 -6.10 -12.11
CA GLN A 117 -4.11 -4.81 -11.64
C GLN A 117 -5.38 -4.39 -12.42
N THR A 118 -5.42 -4.61 -13.73
CA THR A 118 -6.60 -4.31 -14.55
C THR A 118 -7.79 -5.20 -14.17
N GLU A 119 -7.55 -6.49 -13.90
CA GLU A 119 -8.58 -7.42 -13.42
C GLU A 119 -9.16 -6.96 -12.08
N SER A 120 -8.32 -6.48 -11.17
CA SER A 120 -8.76 -5.92 -9.88
C SER A 120 -9.61 -4.67 -10.06
N VAL A 121 -9.25 -3.74 -10.96
CA VAL A 121 -10.06 -2.56 -11.28
C VAL A 121 -11.43 -2.98 -11.84
N LEU A 122 -11.48 -3.93 -12.76
CA LEU A 122 -12.73 -4.47 -13.32
C LEU A 122 -13.64 -5.06 -12.23
N PHE A 123 -13.06 -5.82 -11.32
CA PHE A 123 -13.82 -6.38 -10.19
C PHE A 123 -14.37 -5.26 -9.30
N PHE A 124 -13.56 -4.26 -8.98
CA PHE A 124 -13.99 -3.15 -8.13
C PHE A 124 -15.11 -2.32 -8.77
N ILE A 125 -15.10 -2.12 -10.11
CA ILE A 125 -16.19 -1.47 -10.84
C ILE A 125 -17.50 -2.26 -10.66
N LYS A 126 -17.47 -3.60 -10.80
CA LYS A 126 -18.67 -4.47 -10.59
C LYS A 126 -19.17 -4.37 -9.16
N HIS A 127 -18.26 -4.34 -8.18
CA HIS A 127 -18.62 -4.11 -6.78
C HIS A 127 -19.34 -2.76 -6.60
N LEU A 128 -18.83 -1.68 -7.21
CA LEU A 128 -19.47 -0.36 -7.19
C LEU A 128 -20.83 -0.31 -7.90
N GLN A 129 -21.07 -1.20 -8.87
CA GLN A 129 -22.36 -1.39 -9.51
C GLN A 129 -23.37 -2.16 -8.64
N GLY A 130 -22.95 -2.66 -7.49
CA GLY A 130 -23.78 -3.35 -6.50
C GLY A 130 -23.79 -4.88 -6.63
N GLU A 131 -22.90 -5.44 -7.44
CA GLU A 131 -22.72 -6.90 -7.47
C GLU A 131 -22.22 -7.39 -6.10
N GLN A 132 -22.75 -8.55 -5.66
CA GLN A 132 -22.39 -9.13 -4.37
C GLN A 132 -21.43 -10.30 -4.59
N PHE A 133 -20.39 -10.31 -3.76
CA PHE A 133 -19.34 -11.32 -3.79
C PHE A 133 -19.10 -11.86 -2.38
N SER A 134 -18.70 -13.12 -2.27
CA SER A 134 -18.20 -13.67 -1.03
C SER A 134 -16.85 -13.02 -0.66
N PHE A 135 -16.50 -13.11 0.62
CA PHE A 135 -15.19 -12.63 1.11
C PHE A 135 -14.01 -13.22 0.34
N ASP A 136 -14.05 -14.51 0.01
CA ASP A 136 -12.97 -15.18 -0.71
C ASP A 136 -12.89 -14.75 -2.18
N GLU A 137 -14.03 -14.55 -2.86
CA GLU A 137 -14.04 -14.01 -4.23
C GLU A 137 -13.48 -12.60 -4.27
N GLU A 138 -13.89 -11.74 -3.32
CA GLU A 138 -13.36 -10.39 -3.20
C GLU A 138 -11.85 -10.39 -2.88
N SER A 139 -11.43 -11.21 -1.91
CA SER A 139 -10.01 -11.34 -1.55
C SER A 139 -9.14 -11.76 -2.74
N LYS A 140 -9.60 -12.77 -3.50
CA LYS A 140 -8.86 -13.27 -4.66
C LYS A 140 -8.79 -12.23 -5.77
N ALA A 141 -9.90 -11.57 -6.08
CA ALA A 141 -9.98 -10.65 -7.20
C ALA A 141 -9.27 -9.31 -6.93
N LEU A 142 -9.34 -8.79 -5.69
CA LEU A 142 -8.72 -7.52 -5.33
C LEU A 142 -7.26 -7.66 -4.91
N TYR A 143 -6.90 -8.76 -4.22
CA TYR A 143 -5.56 -8.88 -3.59
C TYR A 143 -4.75 -10.08 -4.09
N ASP A 144 -5.27 -10.81 -5.08
CA ASP A 144 -4.65 -12.01 -5.65
C ASP A 144 -4.34 -13.11 -4.61
N ALA A 145 -5.06 -13.10 -3.47
CA ALA A 145 -4.85 -14.01 -2.36
C ALA A 145 -6.17 -14.41 -1.69
N ILE A 146 -6.18 -15.55 -1.01
CA ILE A 146 -7.28 -16.01 -0.16
C ILE A 146 -6.71 -16.35 1.21
N SER A 147 -7.36 -15.86 2.28
CA SER A 147 -6.95 -16.15 3.65
C SER A 147 -7.13 -17.65 3.96
N PRO A 148 -6.16 -18.28 4.65
CA PRO A 148 -6.32 -19.66 5.08
C PRO A 148 -7.50 -19.80 6.05
N THR A 149 -8.09 -20.97 6.07
CA THR A 149 -9.06 -21.33 7.10
C THR A 149 -8.32 -21.69 8.37
N ILE A 150 -8.60 -20.99 9.47
CA ILE A 150 -8.03 -21.24 10.78
C ILE A 150 -9.09 -21.90 11.66
N ASP A 151 -8.71 -22.97 12.36
CA ASP A 151 -9.58 -23.61 13.35
C ASP A 151 -9.61 -22.78 14.64
N GLU A 152 -10.80 -22.54 15.19
CA GLU A 152 -10.93 -21.77 16.43
C GLU A 152 -10.17 -22.41 17.62
N SER A 153 -9.93 -23.73 17.59
CA SER A 153 -9.14 -24.41 18.60
C SER A 153 -7.69 -23.90 18.68
N GLU A 154 -7.14 -23.38 17.58
CA GLU A 154 -5.81 -22.76 17.58
C GLU A 154 -5.83 -21.46 18.40
N PHE A 155 -6.89 -20.67 18.28
CA PHE A 155 -7.07 -19.48 19.10
C PHE A 155 -7.34 -19.82 20.56
N ASP A 156 -8.16 -20.84 20.86
CA ASP A 156 -8.41 -21.28 22.23
C ASP A 156 -7.12 -21.79 22.91
N GLN A 157 -6.22 -22.47 22.19
CA GLN A 157 -4.90 -22.85 22.70
C GLN A 157 -4.02 -21.63 23.03
N ALA A 158 -3.98 -20.63 22.13
CA ALA A 158 -3.23 -19.40 22.39
C ALA A 158 -3.81 -18.62 23.58
N LEU A 159 -5.14 -18.61 23.76
CA LEU A 159 -5.75 -18.00 24.94
C LEU A 159 -5.38 -18.75 26.23
N ALA A 160 -5.30 -20.08 26.21
CA ALA A 160 -4.87 -20.86 27.36
C ALA A 160 -3.39 -20.57 27.73
N GLU A 161 -2.50 -20.48 26.72
CA GLU A 161 -1.11 -20.06 26.94
C GLU A 161 -1.00 -18.65 27.54
N LEU A 162 -1.84 -17.70 27.10
CA LEU A 162 -1.91 -16.35 27.68
C LEU A 162 -2.46 -16.35 29.10
N ASP A 163 -3.41 -17.22 29.39
CA ASP A 163 -3.97 -17.38 30.74
C ASP A 163 -2.90 -17.80 31.76
N ASP A 164 -1.99 -18.68 31.37
CA ASP A 164 -0.87 -19.12 32.20
C ASP A 164 0.22 -18.02 32.34
N LEU A 165 0.44 -17.19 31.32
CA LEU A 165 1.48 -16.15 31.32
C LEU A 165 1.07 -14.88 32.06
N LEU A 166 -0.19 -14.49 31.93
CA LEU A 166 -0.64 -13.19 32.46
C LEU A 166 -0.88 -13.27 33.95
N PRO A 167 -0.35 -12.31 34.74
CA PRO A 167 -0.56 -12.26 36.17
C PRO A 167 -1.99 -11.85 36.55
N GLY A 168 -2.44 -12.21 37.74
CA GLY A 168 -3.70 -11.81 38.34
C GLY A 168 -4.84 -12.78 38.11
N ASP A 169 -5.98 -12.49 38.71
CA ASP A 169 -7.20 -13.28 38.65
C ASP A 169 -8.28 -12.59 37.80
N GLY A 170 -9.24 -13.36 37.30
CA GLY A 170 -10.40 -12.85 36.56
C GLY A 170 -10.30 -13.02 35.03
N PRO A 171 -11.20 -12.39 34.28
CA PRO A 171 -11.28 -12.53 32.83
C PRO A 171 -9.98 -12.13 32.12
N LEU A 172 -9.55 -12.94 31.17
CA LEU A 172 -8.26 -12.78 30.47
C LEU A 172 -8.11 -11.41 29.78
N ASN A 173 -9.17 -10.89 29.16
CA ASN A 173 -9.16 -9.56 28.53
C ASN A 173 -8.94 -8.43 29.54
N GLN A 174 -9.45 -8.55 30.77
CA GLN A 174 -9.20 -7.56 31.83
C GLN A 174 -7.76 -7.64 32.33
N ARG A 175 -7.24 -8.84 32.53
CA ARG A 175 -5.83 -9.08 32.93
C ARG A 175 -4.89 -8.53 31.84
N MET A 176 -5.19 -8.79 30.55
CA MET A 176 -4.45 -8.23 29.44
C MET A 176 -4.47 -6.70 29.43
N ALA A 177 -5.63 -6.07 29.67
CA ALA A 177 -5.73 -4.63 29.73
C ALA A 177 -4.88 -4.03 30.87
N VAL A 178 -4.90 -4.64 32.07
CA VAL A 178 -4.07 -4.23 33.20
C VAL A 178 -2.59 -4.44 32.91
N PHE A 179 -2.25 -5.55 32.27
CA PHE A 179 -0.87 -5.85 31.85
C PHE A 179 -0.37 -4.85 30.82
N SER A 180 -1.10 -4.63 29.72
CA SER A 180 -0.73 -3.71 28.64
C SER A 180 -0.55 -2.25 29.11
N LYS A 181 -1.36 -1.83 30.09
CA LYS A 181 -1.29 -0.47 30.65
C LYS A 181 0.10 -0.13 31.23
N GLN A 182 0.86 -1.12 31.67
CA GLN A 182 2.21 -0.92 32.23
C GLN A 182 3.24 -0.56 31.16
N PHE A 183 2.90 -0.73 29.90
CA PHE A 183 3.77 -0.51 28.73
C PHE A 183 3.27 0.63 27.85
N GLU A 184 2.26 1.37 28.28
CA GLU A 184 1.77 2.56 27.58
C GLU A 184 2.78 3.70 27.67
N ILE A 185 3.11 4.28 26.51
CA ILE A 185 3.99 5.45 26.46
C ILE A 185 3.23 6.66 27.02
N PRO A 186 3.76 7.37 28.03
CA PRO A 186 3.18 8.63 28.48
C PRO A 186 3.06 9.65 27.35
N LYS A 187 1.93 10.36 27.27
CA LYS A 187 1.64 11.31 26.16
C LYS A 187 2.74 12.34 25.92
N ASP A 188 3.35 12.84 26.99
CA ASP A 188 4.47 13.81 26.93
C ASP A 188 5.79 13.18 26.46
N LYS A 189 5.88 11.86 26.35
CA LYS A 189 7.05 11.10 25.88
C LYS A 189 6.88 10.56 24.46
N LEU A 190 5.66 10.58 23.89
CA LEU A 190 5.36 9.99 22.58
C LEU A 190 6.33 10.48 21.51
N ASP A 191 6.47 11.78 21.29
CA ASP A 191 7.33 12.32 20.24
C ASP A 191 8.80 11.92 20.44
N THR A 192 9.31 11.94 21.67
CA THR A 192 10.68 11.53 21.97
C THR A 192 10.92 10.07 21.64
N VAL A 193 10.00 9.18 22.00
CA VAL A 193 10.10 7.73 21.77
C VAL A 193 9.96 7.43 20.29
N PHE A 194 8.98 8.02 19.59
CA PHE A 194 8.80 7.82 18.15
C PHE A 194 10.00 8.32 17.35
N ARG A 195 10.56 9.49 17.66
CA ARG A 195 11.75 9.99 16.96
C ARG A 195 12.98 9.11 17.18
N ALA A 196 13.13 8.49 18.34
CA ALA A 196 14.19 7.52 18.58
C ALA A 196 14.00 6.25 17.75
N ALA A 197 12.77 5.71 17.70
CA ALA A 197 12.43 4.55 16.87
C ALA A 197 12.64 4.84 15.38
N ILE A 198 12.14 5.98 14.86
CA ILE A 198 12.30 6.42 13.46
C ILE A 198 13.79 6.56 13.09
N LYS A 199 14.57 7.18 13.97
CA LYS A 199 16.01 7.38 13.73
C LYS A 199 16.72 6.03 13.57
N GLU A 200 16.45 5.11 14.46
CA GLU A 200 17.06 3.77 14.43
C GLU A 200 16.59 2.98 13.20
N SER A 201 15.28 2.95 12.92
CA SER A 201 14.71 2.30 11.74
C SER A 201 15.36 2.82 10.45
N ARG A 202 15.49 4.14 10.32
CA ARG A 202 16.15 4.78 9.16
C ARG A 202 17.62 4.41 9.06
N GLN A 203 18.34 4.41 10.19
CA GLN A 203 19.75 4.05 10.22
C GLN A 203 19.99 2.62 9.77
N ARG A 204 19.20 1.66 10.26
CA ARG A 204 19.27 0.24 9.88
C ARG A 204 18.93 0.05 8.39
N THR A 205 17.86 0.67 7.92
CA THR A 205 17.45 0.59 6.52
C THR A 205 18.52 1.12 5.57
N ARG A 206 19.15 2.26 5.89
CA ARG A 206 20.19 2.89 5.06
C ARG A 206 21.51 2.12 4.99
N GLN A 207 21.72 1.14 5.84
CA GLN A 207 22.88 0.24 5.72
C GLN A 207 22.76 -0.72 4.52
N PHE A 208 21.54 -1.01 4.09
CA PHE A 208 21.26 -2.03 3.08
C PHE A 208 20.50 -1.50 1.86
N ILE A 209 19.76 -0.39 2.00
CA ILE A 209 18.94 0.20 0.95
C ILE A 209 19.48 1.59 0.58
N ASP A 210 19.81 1.77 -0.71
CA ASP A 210 20.18 3.07 -1.27
C ASP A 210 18.95 3.95 -1.50
N LEU A 211 18.57 4.69 -0.47
CA LEU A 211 17.46 5.61 -0.51
C LEU A 211 17.81 6.90 -1.29
N PRO A 212 16.82 7.52 -1.97
CA PRO A 212 17.01 8.84 -2.57
C PRO A 212 17.57 9.84 -1.57
N THR A 213 18.52 10.68 -1.99
CA THR A 213 19.23 11.60 -1.09
C THR A 213 18.31 12.64 -0.45
N GLN A 214 17.22 13.02 -1.15
CA GLN A 214 16.23 14.00 -0.71
C GLN A 214 15.10 13.39 0.12
N GLU A 215 15.05 12.03 0.27
CA GLU A 215 13.94 11.37 0.96
C GLU A 215 13.75 11.90 2.38
N ASN A 216 12.51 12.16 2.73
CA ASN A 216 12.13 12.66 4.03
C ASN A 216 10.62 12.48 4.27
N PHE A 217 10.22 12.63 5.52
CA PHE A 217 8.80 12.76 5.89
C PHE A 217 8.58 13.68 7.07
N THR A 218 7.36 14.17 7.23
CA THR A 218 6.89 14.81 8.45
C THR A 218 6.03 13.86 9.27
N LEU A 219 6.11 13.97 10.60
CA LEU A 219 5.31 13.22 11.54
C LEU A 219 4.29 14.14 12.19
N GLU A 220 3.03 13.75 12.18
CA GLU A 220 1.93 14.43 12.88
C GLU A 220 1.17 13.47 13.80
N TYR A 221 0.64 14.02 14.89
CA TYR A 221 -0.25 13.28 15.81
C TYR A 221 -1.68 13.77 15.59
N VAL A 222 -2.60 12.84 15.37
CA VAL A 222 -4.00 13.13 15.04
C VAL A 222 -4.95 12.35 15.94
N THR A 223 -6.23 12.71 15.89
CA THR A 223 -7.35 12.03 16.55
C THR A 223 -8.50 11.81 15.59
N ASP A 224 -9.53 11.10 16.03
CA ASP A 224 -10.76 10.84 15.27
C ASP A 224 -10.50 10.08 13.95
N LYS A 225 -9.66 9.03 14.04
CA LYS A 225 -9.34 8.17 12.91
C LYS A 225 -9.68 6.71 13.22
N VAL A 226 -10.04 5.97 12.16
CA VAL A 226 -10.31 4.51 12.26
C VAL A 226 -9.03 3.67 12.21
N TRP A 227 -7.90 4.24 11.77
CA TRP A 227 -6.59 3.62 11.66
C TRP A 227 -5.64 4.07 12.79
N SER A 228 -4.53 3.34 12.99
CA SER A 228 -3.50 3.64 14.00
C SER A 228 -2.38 4.54 13.50
N GLY A 229 -1.94 4.32 12.26
CA GLY A 229 -0.98 5.12 11.53
C GLY A 229 -1.40 5.22 10.08
N TYR A 230 -0.87 6.20 9.36
CA TYR A 230 -1.09 6.35 7.92
C TYR A 230 0.05 7.11 7.26
N ASN A 231 0.50 6.62 6.11
CA ASN A 231 1.51 7.26 5.28
C ASN A 231 0.86 7.88 4.03
N TRP A 232 0.82 9.19 3.98
CA TRP A 232 0.42 9.94 2.79
C TRP A 232 1.64 10.19 1.91
N TYR A 233 1.89 9.35 0.91
CA TYR A 233 2.97 9.59 -0.04
C TYR A 233 2.63 10.72 -0.99
N LYS A 234 3.53 11.71 -1.12
CA LYS A 234 3.32 12.96 -1.87
C LYS A 234 4.14 13.05 -3.15
N GLY A 235 4.87 11.98 -3.51
CA GLY A 235 5.86 12.02 -4.58
C GLY A 235 7.18 12.69 -4.16
N ASN A 236 8.17 12.64 -5.02
CA ASN A 236 9.51 13.17 -4.78
C ASN A 236 10.18 12.59 -3.51
N SER A 237 9.90 11.34 -3.21
CA SER A 237 10.39 10.64 -2.00
C SER A 237 10.03 11.38 -0.70
N PHE A 238 8.85 11.98 -0.65
CA PHE A 238 8.35 12.68 0.53
C PHE A 238 7.00 12.13 0.99
N SER A 239 6.86 11.93 2.31
CA SER A 239 5.62 11.48 2.96
C SER A 239 5.15 12.43 4.06
N LEU A 240 3.86 12.43 4.32
CA LEU A 240 3.27 12.89 5.58
C LEU A 240 2.82 11.64 6.33
N ILE A 241 3.41 11.38 7.50
CA ILE A 241 3.03 10.25 8.37
C ILE A 241 2.20 10.79 9.52
N GLN A 242 1.03 10.20 9.72
CA GLN A 242 0.11 10.57 10.79
C GLN A 242 -0.07 9.39 11.75
N MET A 243 0.07 9.65 13.06
CA MET A 243 -0.14 8.70 14.15
C MET A 243 -1.41 9.05 14.91
N ASN A 244 -2.36 8.12 14.98
CA ASN A 244 -3.59 8.31 15.73
C ASN A 244 -3.35 8.09 17.23
N THR A 245 -3.78 9.04 18.05
CA THR A 245 -3.59 9.05 19.51
C THR A 245 -4.90 8.92 20.29
N ASP A 246 -5.97 8.45 19.64
CA ASP A 246 -7.27 8.21 20.30
C ASP A 246 -7.15 7.15 21.40
N PHE A 247 -6.29 6.15 21.19
CA PHE A 247 -6.01 5.11 22.17
C PHE A 247 -4.56 5.22 22.68
N PRO A 248 -4.32 4.76 23.91
CA PRO A 248 -2.96 4.64 24.41
C PRO A 248 -2.10 3.77 23.50
N ILE A 249 -0.87 4.22 23.26
CA ILE A 249 0.11 3.54 22.41
C ILE A 249 1.11 2.82 23.33
N THR A 250 1.23 1.51 23.17
CA THR A 250 2.22 0.71 23.90
C THR A 250 3.62 0.83 23.24
N ILE A 251 4.65 0.51 24.02
CA ILE A 251 6.05 0.77 23.65
C ILE A 251 6.49 0.04 22.38
N ASP A 252 6.04 -1.20 22.17
CA ASP A 252 6.27 -1.99 20.96
C ASP A 252 5.77 -1.29 19.68
N ARG A 253 4.63 -0.57 19.81
CA ARG A 253 4.04 0.17 18.68
C ARG A 253 4.92 1.30 18.18
N ALA A 254 5.89 1.78 18.96
CA ALA A 254 6.81 2.80 18.50
C ALA A 254 7.71 2.29 17.35
N ILE A 255 8.28 1.08 17.49
CA ILE A 255 9.04 0.43 16.41
C ILE A 255 8.09 0.00 15.28
N ASP A 256 6.95 -0.62 15.61
CA ASP A 256 6.00 -1.09 14.62
C ASP A 256 5.58 0.05 13.67
N LEU A 257 5.08 1.15 14.21
CA LEU A 257 4.60 2.27 13.40
C LEU A 257 5.74 3.04 12.72
N ALA A 258 6.90 3.20 13.39
CA ALA A 258 8.08 3.84 12.78
C ALA A 258 8.60 3.03 11.58
N SER A 259 8.56 1.70 11.67
CA SER A 259 9.02 0.83 10.61
C SER A 259 7.96 0.64 9.53
N HIS A 260 6.71 0.40 9.89
CA HIS A 260 5.60 0.19 8.98
C HIS A 260 5.32 1.42 8.11
N GLU A 261 5.16 2.59 8.72
CA GLU A 261 4.86 3.82 7.98
C GLU A 261 6.14 4.43 7.34
N GLY A 262 7.29 4.25 8.00
CA GLY A 262 8.56 4.87 7.64
C GLY A 262 9.56 3.92 7.01
N TYR A 263 10.47 3.39 7.82
CA TYR A 263 11.67 2.66 7.39
C TYR A 263 11.75 1.24 7.96
N PRO A 264 11.69 0.20 7.12
CA PRO A 264 11.69 0.17 5.65
C PRO A 264 10.31 0.01 5.00
N GLY A 265 9.21 0.42 5.66
CA GLY A 265 7.84 0.21 5.21
C GLY A 265 7.37 1.14 4.09
N HIS A 266 6.14 1.68 4.20
CA HIS A 266 5.44 2.41 3.15
C HIS A 266 6.23 3.56 2.53
N HIS A 267 6.95 4.37 3.33
CA HIS A 267 7.78 5.47 2.82
C HIS A 267 8.87 4.98 1.88
N VAL A 268 9.57 3.91 2.29
CA VAL A 268 10.65 3.31 1.47
C VAL A 268 10.09 2.64 0.24
N PHE A 269 9.01 1.86 0.37
CA PHE A 269 8.32 1.20 -0.73
C PHE A 269 7.96 2.19 -1.85
N ASN A 270 7.22 3.24 -1.50
CA ASN A 270 6.83 4.27 -2.46
C ASN A 270 8.03 5.01 -3.07
N SER A 271 9.05 5.34 -2.26
CA SER A 271 10.24 6.05 -2.72
C SER A 271 11.07 5.22 -3.70
N LEU A 272 11.17 3.90 -3.50
CA LEU A 272 11.90 3.00 -4.40
C LEU A 272 11.12 2.75 -5.69
N MET A 273 9.80 2.56 -5.62
CA MET A 273 8.95 2.46 -6.82
C MET A 273 9.06 3.71 -7.67
N GLU A 274 8.93 4.89 -7.09
CA GLU A 274 9.08 6.15 -7.82
C GLU A 274 10.47 6.27 -8.46
N LYS A 275 11.54 5.97 -7.70
CA LYS A 275 12.92 6.04 -8.20
C LYS A 275 13.16 5.10 -9.39
N HIS A 276 12.80 3.82 -9.24
CA HIS A 276 13.20 2.78 -10.18
C HIS A 276 12.20 2.57 -11.32
N LEU A 277 10.90 2.65 -11.04
CA LEU A 277 9.88 2.31 -12.04
C LEU A 277 9.38 3.54 -12.76
N VAL A 278 8.97 4.57 -12.04
CA VAL A 278 8.41 5.78 -12.66
C VAL A 278 9.50 6.64 -13.26
N ASN A 279 10.54 6.99 -12.49
CA ASN A 279 11.54 7.95 -12.94
C ASN A 279 12.61 7.33 -13.86
N ALA A 280 13.11 6.11 -13.54
CA ALA A 280 14.17 5.48 -14.32
C ALA A 280 13.63 4.73 -15.56
N ASN A 281 12.51 4.00 -15.43
CA ASN A 281 11.96 3.18 -16.51
C ASN A 281 10.83 3.87 -17.28
N GLY A 282 10.23 4.95 -16.75
CA GLY A 282 9.06 5.60 -17.34
C GLY A 282 7.78 4.76 -17.24
N TRP A 283 7.69 3.81 -16.30
CA TRP A 283 6.53 2.95 -16.08
C TRP A 283 5.48 3.67 -15.25
N ILE A 284 4.66 4.43 -15.93
CA ILE A 284 3.75 5.39 -15.31
C ILE A 284 2.63 4.75 -14.50
N GLU A 285 2.28 3.50 -14.76
CA GLU A 285 1.27 2.74 -14.02
C GLU A 285 1.56 2.67 -12.52
N TYR A 286 2.83 2.73 -12.13
CA TYR A 286 3.25 2.73 -10.73
C TYR A 286 3.13 4.11 -10.05
N SER A 287 2.72 5.13 -10.77
CA SER A 287 2.44 6.46 -10.19
C SER A 287 1.06 6.57 -9.55
N VAL A 288 0.18 5.59 -9.75
CA VAL A 288 -1.15 5.50 -9.13
C VAL A 288 -1.21 4.28 -8.21
N TYR A 289 -1.67 4.49 -6.99
CA TYR A 289 -1.86 3.42 -6.02
C TYR A 289 -3.34 3.30 -5.66
N PRO A 290 -4.08 2.35 -6.26
CA PRO A 290 -5.43 2.04 -5.82
C PRO A 290 -5.39 1.20 -4.56
N LEU A 291 -6.13 1.61 -3.51
CA LEU A 291 -6.13 0.95 -2.20
C LEU A 291 -6.69 -0.47 -2.28
N PHE A 292 -7.76 -0.68 -3.05
CA PHE A 292 -8.37 -2.00 -3.23
C PHE A 292 -7.77 -2.68 -4.47
N SER A 293 -6.51 -3.13 -4.33
CA SER A 293 -5.74 -3.73 -5.42
C SER A 293 -4.67 -4.70 -4.90
N PRO A 294 -4.09 -5.57 -5.76
CA PRO A 294 -2.99 -6.46 -5.39
C PRO A 294 -1.75 -5.73 -4.85
N MET A 295 -1.58 -4.46 -5.20
CA MET A 295 -0.49 -3.62 -4.68
C MET A 295 -0.60 -3.45 -3.16
N SER A 296 -1.82 -3.35 -2.60
CA SER A 296 -2.03 -3.19 -1.16
C SER A 296 -1.61 -4.40 -0.35
N LEU A 297 -1.81 -5.62 -0.86
CA LEU A 297 -1.33 -6.81 -0.16
C LEU A 297 0.19 -6.79 -0.01
N LEU A 298 0.91 -6.42 -1.08
CA LEU A 298 2.36 -6.29 -1.01
C LEU A 298 2.78 -5.13 -0.11
N ALA A 299 2.15 -3.96 -0.24
CA ALA A 299 2.49 -2.77 0.55
C ALA A 299 2.34 -3.03 2.05
N GLU A 300 1.19 -3.55 2.50
CA GLU A 300 0.93 -3.88 3.89
C GLU A 300 1.81 -5.04 4.38
N GLY A 301 1.88 -6.09 3.57
CA GLY A 301 2.69 -7.27 3.90
C GLY A 301 4.17 -6.95 4.03
N SER A 302 4.72 -6.16 3.10
CA SER A 302 6.13 -5.74 3.16
C SER A 302 6.38 -4.75 4.30
N ALA A 303 5.45 -3.83 4.60
CA ALA A 303 5.58 -2.92 5.72
C ALA A 303 5.62 -3.67 7.06
N ASN A 304 4.77 -4.68 7.25
CA ASN A 304 4.77 -5.53 8.44
C ASN A 304 6.01 -6.43 8.53
N TYR A 305 6.36 -7.15 7.46
CA TYR A 305 7.55 -7.99 7.48
C TYR A 305 8.85 -7.16 7.56
N GLY A 306 8.86 -5.96 7.03
CA GLY A 306 9.96 -5.01 7.13
C GLY A 306 10.35 -4.67 8.57
N ILE A 307 9.41 -4.76 9.52
CA ILE A 307 9.70 -4.62 10.95
C ILE A 307 10.68 -5.71 11.39
N ASP A 308 10.41 -6.97 11.04
CA ASP A 308 11.25 -8.12 11.39
C ASP A 308 12.60 -8.09 10.67
N VAL A 309 12.63 -7.54 9.44
CA VAL A 309 13.87 -7.36 8.67
C VAL A 309 14.77 -6.30 9.32
N ALA A 310 14.18 -5.16 9.73
CA ALA A 310 14.92 -4.07 10.36
C ALA A 310 15.28 -4.36 11.81
N PHE A 311 14.42 -5.05 12.53
CA PHE A 311 14.58 -5.37 13.95
C PHE A 311 14.34 -6.88 14.18
N PRO A 312 15.34 -7.74 13.89
CA PRO A 312 15.28 -9.14 14.35
C PRO A 312 14.97 -9.21 15.85
N GLU A 313 14.17 -10.18 16.26
CA GLU A 313 13.55 -10.26 17.60
C GLU A 313 14.51 -9.88 18.76
N HIS A 314 15.68 -10.48 18.79
CA HIS A 314 16.65 -10.23 19.88
C HIS A 314 17.23 -8.80 19.84
N GLU A 315 17.39 -8.22 18.64
CA GLU A 315 17.88 -6.84 18.48
C GLU A 315 16.78 -5.82 18.82
N ARG A 316 15.54 -6.17 18.50
CA ARG A 316 14.36 -5.38 18.86
C ARG A 316 14.23 -5.27 20.38
N ILE A 317 14.24 -6.42 21.06
CA ILE A 317 14.15 -6.48 22.52
C ILE A 317 15.29 -5.69 23.18
N ALA A 318 16.52 -5.85 22.70
CA ALA A 318 17.67 -5.12 23.22
C ALA A 318 17.50 -3.59 23.05
N PHE A 319 17.16 -3.12 21.86
CA PHE A 319 16.97 -1.69 21.58
C PHE A 319 15.82 -1.10 22.41
N GLU A 320 14.68 -1.77 22.51
CA GLU A 320 13.58 -1.30 23.35
C GLU A 320 14.01 -1.23 24.83
N LYS A 321 14.63 -2.29 25.34
CA LYS A 321 15.09 -2.37 26.73
C LYS A 321 16.10 -1.30 27.10
N GLU A 322 17.05 -1.04 26.21
CA GLU A 322 18.16 -0.12 26.46
C GLU A 322 17.85 1.33 26.13
N VAL A 323 16.93 1.57 25.16
CA VAL A 323 16.67 2.94 24.64
C VAL A 323 15.23 3.37 24.88
N LEU A 324 14.24 2.63 24.35
CA LEU A 324 12.85 3.13 24.34
C LEU A 324 12.19 3.08 25.71
N PHE A 325 12.38 2.02 26.49
CA PHE A 325 11.84 1.93 27.84
C PHE A 325 12.37 3.04 28.75
N PRO A 326 13.68 3.33 28.80
CA PRO A 326 14.20 4.46 29.57
C PRO A 326 13.66 5.82 29.10
N LEU A 327 13.54 6.04 27.77
CA LEU A 327 12.99 7.28 27.21
C LEU A 327 11.53 7.49 27.59
N ALA A 328 10.77 6.41 27.61
CA ALA A 328 9.37 6.42 28.05
C ALA A 328 9.19 6.49 29.57
N GLY A 329 10.25 6.23 30.35
CA GLY A 329 10.19 6.09 31.81
C GLY A 329 9.51 4.81 32.28
N LEU A 330 9.55 3.74 31.46
CA LEU A 330 8.97 2.44 31.75
C LEU A 330 9.98 1.50 32.42
N ASP A 331 9.48 0.49 33.14
CA ASP A 331 10.27 -0.50 33.84
C ASP A 331 10.82 -1.55 32.86
N SER A 332 12.10 -1.42 32.47
CA SER A 332 12.76 -2.32 31.54
C SER A 332 12.97 -3.75 32.08
N SER A 333 12.80 -4.00 33.38
CA SER A 333 12.86 -5.36 33.94
C SER A 333 11.71 -6.26 33.48
N LYS A 334 10.63 -5.68 32.94
CA LYS A 334 9.43 -6.38 32.47
C LYS A 334 9.46 -6.73 30.99
N VAL A 335 10.50 -6.34 30.25
CA VAL A 335 10.58 -6.51 28.78
C VAL A 335 10.46 -7.99 28.39
N ASP A 336 11.14 -8.88 29.08
CA ASP A 336 11.15 -10.31 28.74
C ASP A 336 9.75 -10.94 28.87
N LEU A 337 9.01 -10.61 29.93
CA LEU A 337 7.62 -11.04 30.09
C LEU A 337 6.71 -10.39 29.03
N TYR A 338 6.94 -9.12 28.73
CA TYR A 338 6.17 -8.40 27.70
C TYR A 338 6.26 -9.12 26.35
N TYR A 339 7.47 -9.47 25.93
CA TYR A 339 7.68 -10.14 24.65
C TYR A 339 7.22 -11.61 24.65
N ALA A 340 7.30 -12.31 25.78
CA ALA A 340 6.68 -13.63 25.91
C ALA A 340 5.15 -13.57 25.67
N VAL A 341 4.49 -12.56 26.23
CA VAL A 341 3.05 -12.31 25.98
C VAL A 341 2.78 -11.92 24.53
N GLN A 342 3.59 -11.04 23.92
CA GLN A 342 3.42 -10.65 22.51
C GLN A 342 3.62 -11.83 21.55
N ALA A 343 4.57 -12.72 21.81
CA ALA A 343 4.79 -13.92 21.01
C ALA A 343 3.58 -14.87 20.99
N VAL A 344 2.86 -15.00 22.11
CA VAL A 344 1.62 -15.78 22.14
C VAL A 344 0.47 -15.01 21.47
N ARG A 345 0.37 -13.69 21.69
CA ARG A 345 -0.64 -12.86 21.02
C ARG A 345 -0.55 -12.90 19.49
N SER A 346 0.65 -13.00 18.93
CA SER A 346 0.82 -13.08 17.47
C SER A 346 0.12 -14.29 16.86
N LYS A 347 -0.06 -15.40 17.60
CA LYS A 347 -0.83 -16.58 17.19
C LYS A 347 -2.32 -16.26 16.96
N LEU A 348 -2.81 -15.16 17.52
CA LEU A 348 -4.20 -14.70 17.37
C LEU A 348 -4.39 -13.73 16.19
N SER A 349 -3.34 -13.43 15.42
CA SER A 349 -3.36 -12.39 14.38
C SER A 349 -4.43 -12.60 13.29
N TYR A 350 -4.77 -13.85 12.98
CA TYR A 350 -5.75 -14.18 11.95
C TYR A 350 -7.22 -14.05 12.40
N ILE A 351 -7.48 -13.71 13.65
CA ILE A 351 -8.87 -13.58 14.14
C ILE A 351 -9.66 -12.52 13.34
N ASP A 352 -9.01 -11.43 12.93
CA ASP A 352 -9.65 -10.38 12.15
C ASP A 352 -10.13 -10.91 10.78
N ASN A 353 -9.35 -11.78 10.13
CA ASN A 353 -9.73 -12.41 8.86
C ASN A 353 -10.92 -13.34 9.03
N VAL A 354 -10.89 -14.16 10.08
CA VAL A 354 -11.98 -15.10 10.40
C VAL A 354 -13.28 -14.36 10.69
N VAL A 355 -13.22 -13.32 11.51
CA VAL A 355 -14.40 -12.50 11.85
C VAL A 355 -14.90 -11.74 10.61
N ALA A 356 -14.02 -11.10 9.85
CA ALA A 356 -14.40 -10.38 8.65
C ALA A 356 -15.09 -11.27 7.64
N LYS A 357 -14.51 -12.46 7.35
CA LYS A 357 -15.11 -13.43 6.44
C LYS A 357 -16.51 -13.84 6.89
N ARG A 358 -16.65 -14.30 8.13
CA ARG A 358 -17.94 -14.78 8.64
C ARG A 358 -18.98 -13.67 8.70
N TYR A 359 -18.59 -12.47 9.07
CA TYR A 359 -19.50 -11.34 9.18
C TYR A 359 -19.95 -10.82 7.81
N LEU A 360 -19.04 -10.63 6.88
CA LEU A 360 -19.34 -10.13 5.54
C LEU A 360 -20.08 -11.15 4.68
N ASP A 361 -19.85 -12.45 4.89
CA ASP A 361 -20.60 -13.55 4.25
C ASP A 361 -21.96 -13.81 4.93
N GLY A 362 -22.35 -13.04 5.97
CA GLY A 362 -23.62 -13.17 6.67
C GLY A 362 -23.76 -14.43 7.52
N GLN A 363 -22.66 -15.09 7.86
CA GLN A 363 -22.67 -16.30 8.71
C GLN A 363 -22.83 -15.97 10.19
N ILE A 364 -22.41 -14.77 10.61
CA ILE A 364 -22.56 -14.22 11.96
C ILE A 364 -23.10 -12.80 11.88
N ASP A 365 -23.81 -12.37 12.92
CA ASP A 365 -24.25 -10.99 13.06
C ASP A 365 -23.17 -10.08 13.71
N LYS A 366 -23.43 -8.77 13.72
CA LYS A 366 -22.52 -7.77 14.26
C LYS A 366 -22.20 -7.99 15.74
N GLN A 367 -23.19 -8.44 16.52
CA GLN A 367 -23.01 -8.69 17.96
C GLN A 367 -22.07 -9.89 18.19
N THR A 368 -22.24 -10.96 17.42
CA THR A 368 -21.38 -12.15 17.45
C THR A 368 -19.95 -11.79 17.01
N ALA A 369 -19.80 -11.01 15.93
CA ALA A 369 -18.50 -10.52 15.47
C ALA A 369 -17.79 -9.70 16.57
N GLN A 370 -18.50 -8.81 17.23
CA GLN A 370 -17.97 -8.05 18.37
C GLN A 370 -17.52 -8.95 19.52
N GLN A 371 -18.32 -9.94 19.89
CA GLN A 371 -17.97 -10.90 20.94
C GLN A 371 -16.72 -11.73 20.58
N MET A 372 -16.60 -12.16 19.33
CA MET A 372 -15.41 -12.87 18.86
C MET A 372 -14.15 -11.99 18.95
N LEU A 373 -14.21 -10.73 18.54
CA LEU A 373 -13.08 -9.80 18.66
C LEU A 373 -12.75 -9.51 20.13
N MET A 374 -13.74 -9.38 21.01
CA MET A 374 -13.49 -9.22 22.44
C MET A 374 -12.84 -10.44 23.07
N LYS A 375 -13.26 -11.66 22.66
CA LYS A 375 -12.70 -12.93 23.16
C LYS A 375 -11.29 -13.17 22.63
N TYR A 376 -11.12 -13.21 21.31
CA TYR A 376 -9.91 -13.69 20.67
C TYR A 376 -8.87 -12.60 20.41
N ALA A 377 -9.28 -11.38 20.06
CA ALA A 377 -8.34 -10.26 19.95
C ALA A 377 -8.09 -9.56 21.31
N LEU A 378 -8.73 -10.04 22.38
CA LEU A 378 -8.66 -9.46 23.73
C LEU A 378 -8.97 -7.96 23.77
N SER A 379 -9.84 -7.54 22.87
CA SER A 379 -10.21 -6.14 22.68
C SER A 379 -11.21 -5.67 23.71
N SER A 380 -11.14 -4.37 24.04
CA SER A 380 -12.26 -3.70 24.72
C SER A 380 -13.47 -3.64 23.78
N GLU A 381 -14.66 -3.46 24.34
CA GLU A 381 -15.89 -3.27 23.56
C GLU A 381 -15.75 -2.16 22.53
N GLN A 382 -15.18 -1.01 22.91
CA GLN A 382 -14.97 0.14 22.04
C GLN A 382 -14.00 -0.18 20.88
N LYS A 383 -12.89 -0.88 21.15
CA LYS A 383 -11.94 -1.33 20.11
C LYS A 383 -12.55 -2.36 19.17
N ALA A 384 -13.35 -3.29 19.68
CA ALA A 384 -14.05 -4.27 18.86
C ALA A 384 -15.04 -3.59 17.90
N LEU A 385 -15.82 -2.60 18.38
CA LEU A 385 -16.71 -1.80 17.51
C LEU A 385 -15.95 -0.98 16.46
N GLN A 386 -14.83 -0.37 16.84
CA GLN A 386 -13.95 0.34 15.88
C GLN A 386 -13.45 -0.62 14.82
N ARG A 387 -13.02 -1.83 15.19
CA ARG A 387 -12.53 -2.84 14.26
C ARG A 387 -13.61 -3.35 13.31
N ILE A 388 -14.83 -3.50 13.80
CA ILE A 388 -15.98 -3.82 12.93
C ILE A 388 -16.25 -2.69 11.95
N GLY A 389 -16.21 -1.44 12.37
CA GLY A 389 -16.32 -0.29 11.47
C GLY A 389 -15.23 -0.30 10.38
N PHE A 390 -14.00 -0.68 10.74
CA PHE A 390 -12.91 -0.87 9.78
C PHE A 390 -13.22 -2.01 8.79
N ILE A 391 -13.74 -3.15 9.27
CA ILE A 391 -14.15 -4.29 8.42
C ILE A 391 -15.29 -3.89 7.48
N GLU A 392 -16.28 -3.16 7.98
CA GLU A 392 -17.42 -2.67 7.16
C GLU A 392 -16.95 -1.72 6.04
N GLN A 393 -15.97 -0.86 6.32
CA GLN A 393 -15.43 0.10 5.36
C GLN A 393 -14.48 -0.54 4.34
N ASN A 394 -13.58 -1.42 4.81
CA ASN A 394 -12.44 -1.90 4.03
C ASN A 394 -12.59 -3.37 3.58
N ARG A 395 -13.61 -4.07 4.08
CA ARG A 395 -13.99 -5.43 3.67
C ARG A 395 -12.81 -6.41 3.69
N ALA A 396 -12.54 -7.08 2.58
CA ALA A 396 -11.47 -8.07 2.45
C ALA A 396 -10.05 -7.48 2.58
N TYR A 397 -9.90 -6.16 2.62
CA TYR A 397 -8.60 -5.50 2.84
C TYR A 397 -7.86 -6.00 4.10
N VAL A 398 -8.62 -6.46 5.11
CA VAL A 398 -8.05 -6.96 6.38
C VAL A 398 -7.00 -8.06 6.21
N ILE A 399 -7.06 -8.84 5.11
CA ILE A 399 -6.08 -9.91 4.86
C ILE A 399 -4.68 -9.40 4.56
N ASN A 400 -4.56 -8.15 4.10
CA ASN A 400 -3.29 -7.59 3.65
C ASN A 400 -2.26 -7.49 4.77
N TYR A 401 -2.69 -7.35 6.03
CA TYR A 401 -1.80 -7.17 7.17
C TYR A 401 -1.06 -8.46 7.56
N ASN A 402 -1.79 -9.55 7.78
CA ASN A 402 -1.22 -10.82 8.26
C ASN A 402 -0.90 -11.78 7.11
N LEU A 403 -1.86 -12.08 6.23
CA LEU A 403 -1.59 -12.93 5.06
C LEU A 403 -0.54 -12.29 4.13
N GLY A 404 -0.61 -10.96 3.92
CA GLY A 404 0.39 -10.23 3.16
C GLY A 404 1.79 -10.36 3.78
N GLN A 405 1.90 -10.20 5.12
CA GLN A 405 3.15 -10.41 5.85
C GLN A 405 3.71 -11.84 5.67
N ASP A 406 2.85 -12.85 5.78
CA ASP A 406 3.26 -14.23 5.63
C ASP A 406 3.75 -14.54 4.22
N ILE A 407 3.04 -14.07 3.18
CA ILE A 407 3.45 -14.26 1.77
C ILE A 407 4.78 -13.57 1.49
N VAL A 408 4.97 -12.35 1.96
CA VAL A 408 6.24 -11.61 1.78
C VAL A 408 7.37 -12.28 2.55
N ARG A 409 7.14 -12.70 3.79
CA ARG A 409 8.12 -13.44 4.60
C ARG A 409 8.55 -14.71 3.90
N ASP A 410 7.60 -15.54 3.49
CA ASP A 410 7.88 -16.81 2.86
C ASP A 410 8.72 -16.64 1.58
N TYR A 411 8.36 -15.66 0.75
CA TYR A 411 9.12 -15.32 -0.46
C TYR A 411 10.56 -14.90 -0.13
N VAL A 412 10.73 -13.97 0.80
CA VAL A 412 12.04 -13.44 1.15
C VAL A 412 12.91 -14.49 1.85
N GLU A 413 12.34 -15.25 2.80
CA GLU A 413 13.09 -16.28 3.54
C GLU A 413 13.48 -17.47 2.66
N GLN A 414 12.61 -17.88 1.74
CA GLN A 414 12.91 -18.91 0.76
C GLN A 414 14.14 -18.54 -0.11
N LEU A 415 14.23 -17.29 -0.55
CA LEU A 415 15.32 -16.82 -1.40
C LEU A 415 16.59 -16.46 -0.60
N SER A 416 16.44 -15.94 0.60
CA SER A 416 17.58 -15.56 1.46
C SER A 416 18.21 -16.75 2.18
N LYS A 417 17.46 -17.85 2.41
CA LYS A 417 17.91 -19.07 3.08
C LYS A 417 18.55 -18.77 4.44
N GLY A 418 17.97 -17.84 5.19
CA GLY A 418 18.43 -17.45 6.52
C GLY A 418 19.66 -16.52 6.56
N ASN A 419 20.19 -16.11 5.41
CA ASN A 419 21.29 -15.15 5.35
C ASN A 419 20.74 -13.71 5.48
N ALA A 420 21.16 -12.99 6.52
CA ALA A 420 20.64 -11.66 6.84
C ALA A 420 20.92 -10.60 5.75
N GLU A 421 22.12 -10.59 5.15
CA GLU A 421 22.47 -9.64 4.09
C GLU A 421 21.64 -9.91 2.83
N LYS A 422 21.50 -11.20 2.47
CA LYS A 422 20.67 -11.60 1.33
C LYS A 422 19.18 -11.34 1.58
N ARG A 423 18.70 -11.45 2.83
CA ARG A 423 17.33 -11.07 3.22
C ARG A 423 17.06 -9.61 2.88
N TRP A 424 17.96 -8.70 3.27
CA TRP A 424 17.85 -7.30 2.93
C TRP A 424 17.90 -7.05 1.41
N GLN A 425 18.77 -7.77 0.70
CA GLN A 425 18.86 -7.65 -0.76
C GLN A 425 17.53 -8.06 -1.41
N VAL A 426 17.01 -9.26 -1.12
CA VAL A 426 15.75 -9.76 -1.70
C VAL A 426 14.58 -8.86 -1.32
N PHE A 427 14.54 -8.41 -0.07
CA PHE A 427 13.51 -7.50 0.42
C PHE A 427 13.56 -6.15 -0.31
N SER A 428 14.73 -5.55 -0.45
CA SER A 428 14.93 -4.30 -1.19
C SER A 428 14.53 -4.43 -2.67
N GLU A 429 14.87 -5.55 -3.32
CA GLU A 429 14.46 -5.84 -4.69
C GLU A 429 12.93 -5.95 -4.82
N LEU A 430 12.26 -6.57 -3.84
CA LEU A 430 10.81 -6.69 -3.81
C LEU A 430 10.13 -5.33 -3.63
N LEU A 431 10.69 -4.44 -2.81
CA LEU A 431 10.18 -3.07 -2.64
C LEU A 431 10.37 -2.22 -3.90
N ALA A 432 11.49 -2.40 -4.62
CA ALA A 432 11.80 -1.65 -5.82
C ALA A 432 11.04 -2.16 -7.06
N TYR A 433 10.73 -3.47 -7.10
CA TYR A 433 10.07 -4.15 -8.21
C TYR A 433 8.93 -5.03 -7.67
N PRO A 434 7.79 -4.42 -7.37
CA PRO A 434 6.67 -5.08 -6.70
C PRO A 434 6.11 -6.26 -7.50
N LYS A 435 5.69 -7.28 -6.76
CA LYS A 435 5.07 -8.50 -7.27
C LYS A 435 3.71 -8.70 -6.62
N THR A 436 2.76 -9.28 -7.37
CA THR A 436 1.50 -9.73 -6.76
C THR A 436 1.71 -11.03 -5.98
N ALA A 437 0.69 -11.45 -5.21
CA ALA A 437 0.79 -12.66 -4.40
C ALA A 437 1.07 -13.92 -5.24
N SER A 438 0.47 -14.06 -6.43
CA SER A 438 0.73 -15.18 -7.34
C SER A 438 2.15 -15.15 -7.92
N MET A 439 2.67 -13.97 -8.25
CA MET A 439 4.05 -13.80 -8.74
C MET A 439 5.11 -14.14 -7.69
N MET A 440 4.79 -14.07 -6.40
CA MET A 440 5.68 -14.44 -5.29
C MET A 440 5.68 -15.93 -4.96
N ARG A 441 4.69 -16.69 -5.42
CA ARG A 441 4.55 -18.14 -5.16
C ARG A 441 5.30 -19.02 -6.17
N HIS A 442 5.94 -18.44 -7.16
CA HIS A 442 6.74 -19.10 -8.20
C HIS A 442 8.20 -18.68 -8.08
#